data_33aa7434290a21c60c6f948f5c0c94d4
#
_entry.id   33aa7434290a21c60c6f948f5c0c94d4
#
_cell.length_a   1.000
_cell.length_b   1.000
_cell.length_c   1.000
_cell.angle_alpha   90.00
_cell.angle_beta   90.00
_cell.angle_gamma   90.00
#
_symmetry.space_group_name_H-M   'P 1'
#
loop_
_entity.id
_entity.type
_entity.pdbx_description
1 polymer ?
#
loop_
_entity_poly.entity_id
_entity_poly.type
_entity_poly.pdbx_seq_one_letter_code
_entity_poly.pdbx_strand_id
1 'polypeptide(L)'
;MAVNNSLTKANNNRLGVSAYLTSDAVKDRINQVVGGKDGQRFISAIISATNTNTALQGCTPQSILSAALLGESLKLSPSPQLGYYYLVPFNNKEGKVAQFQLGYKGYIQLALRSGQYKKLNVMAIKEGELEYFDPLNEDIKINMQVEDWDAREALPTVGYYAFFELTNGFRKALYWSKAQMESHALKYSPGYKAKKGYTFWEK
;
A
#
# COMPACT_ATOMS: atom_id res chain seq x y z
N MET A 1 -46.39 3.64 35.79
CA MET A 1 -45.07 3.01 35.94
C MET A 1 -44.40 3.02 34.55
N ALA A 2 -43.44 3.90 34.36
CA ALA A 2 -42.71 4.01 33.11
C ALA A 2 -41.52 3.05 33.14
N VAL A 3 -41.48 2.09 32.24
CA VAL A 3 -40.38 1.15 32.10
C VAL A 3 -39.28 1.88 31.33
N ASN A 4 -38.21 2.25 32.01
CA ASN A 4 -37.00 2.78 31.39
C ASN A 4 -36.28 1.64 30.65
N ASN A 5 -36.50 1.57 29.34
CA ASN A 5 -35.76 0.68 28.45
C ASN A 5 -34.46 1.39 28.02
N SER A 6 -33.48 1.47 28.94
CA SER A 6 -32.14 1.93 28.58
C SER A 6 -31.40 0.78 27.93
N LEU A 7 -31.54 0.64 26.61
CA LEU A 7 -30.61 -0.06 25.78
C LEU A 7 -29.25 0.68 25.86
N THR A 8 -28.44 0.28 26.82
CA THR A 8 -27.01 0.65 26.84
C THR A 8 -26.39 0.18 25.53
N LYS A 9 -26.25 1.07 24.58
CA LYS A 9 -25.30 0.88 23.48
C LYS A 9 -23.94 0.59 24.12
N ALA A 10 -23.54 -0.67 24.08
CA ALA A 10 -22.21 -1.07 24.53
C ALA A 10 -21.17 -0.18 23.81
N ASN A 11 -20.53 0.67 24.58
CA ASN A 11 -19.61 1.66 24.08
C ASN A 11 -18.28 0.96 23.77
N ASN A 12 -18.26 0.13 22.70
CA ASN A 12 -17.09 -0.61 22.23
C ASN A 12 -15.91 0.28 21.81
N ASN A 13 -16.10 1.60 21.80
CA ASN A 13 -15.04 2.58 21.54
C ASN A 13 -14.07 2.80 22.74
N ARG A 14 -14.32 2.18 23.89
CA ARG A 14 -13.47 2.34 25.09
C ARG A 14 -12.37 1.28 25.24
N LEU A 15 -12.44 0.18 24.50
CA LEU A 15 -11.39 -0.83 24.54
C LEU A 15 -10.24 -0.42 23.63
N GLY A 16 -9.01 -0.43 24.13
CA GLY A 16 -7.83 -0.27 23.29
C GLY A 16 -7.80 -1.36 22.19
N VAL A 17 -7.13 -1.09 21.08
CA VAL A 17 -7.09 -2.00 19.92
C VAL A 17 -6.69 -3.43 20.30
N SER A 18 -5.66 -3.58 21.15
CA SER A 18 -5.18 -4.89 21.61
C SER A 18 -6.28 -5.63 22.40
N ALA A 19 -6.92 -4.98 23.36
CA ALA A 19 -7.99 -5.57 24.16
C ALA A 19 -9.21 -5.96 23.31
N TYR A 20 -9.55 -5.15 22.32
CA TYR A 20 -10.62 -5.45 21.38
C TYR A 20 -10.31 -6.71 20.54
N LEU A 21 -9.12 -6.77 19.92
CA LEU A 21 -8.71 -7.88 19.06
C LEU A 21 -8.51 -9.19 19.81
N THR A 22 -8.21 -9.13 21.12
CA THR A 22 -7.99 -10.30 21.97
C THR A 22 -9.25 -10.73 22.72
N SER A 23 -10.38 -10.02 22.60
CA SER A 23 -11.65 -10.47 23.15
C SER A 23 -12.14 -11.75 22.46
N ASP A 24 -12.77 -12.67 23.21
CA ASP A 24 -13.13 -14.00 22.69
C ASP A 24 -14.05 -13.91 21.47
N ALA A 25 -15.08 -13.06 21.51
CA ALA A 25 -16.00 -12.88 20.38
C ALA A 25 -15.31 -12.40 19.10
N VAL A 26 -14.29 -11.54 19.22
CA VAL A 26 -13.53 -11.04 18.07
C VAL A 26 -12.53 -12.08 17.58
N LYS A 27 -11.85 -12.79 18.49
CA LYS A 27 -10.96 -13.90 18.13
C LYS A 27 -11.70 -14.99 17.37
N ASP A 28 -12.87 -15.40 17.85
CA ASP A 28 -13.68 -16.44 17.19
C ASP A 28 -14.07 -16.00 15.77
N ARG A 29 -14.48 -14.74 15.61
CA ARG A 29 -14.79 -14.19 14.30
C ARG A 29 -13.57 -14.15 13.37
N ILE A 30 -12.40 -13.76 13.89
CA ILE A 30 -11.15 -13.77 13.11
C ILE A 30 -10.80 -15.20 12.73
N ASN A 31 -10.87 -16.15 13.64
CA ASN A 31 -10.55 -17.55 13.39
C ASN A 31 -11.49 -18.20 12.36
N GLN A 32 -12.76 -17.80 12.29
CA GLN A 32 -13.70 -18.25 11.26
C GLN A 32 -13.31 -17.76 9.87
N VAL A 33 -12.73 -16.54 9.74
CA VAL A 33 -12.37 -15.93 8.45
C VAL A 33 -10.97 -16.33 8.01
N VAL A 34 -10.00 -16.27 8.92
CA VAL A 34 -8.56 -16.45 8.64
C VAL A 34 -8.14 -17.91 8.75
N GLY A 35 -8.87 -18.70 9.55
CA GLY A 35 -8.48 -20.04 9.95
C GLY A 35 -7.76 -20.06 11.31
N GLY A 36 -8.10 -21.03 12.16
CA GLY A 36 -7.69 -21.05 13.57
C GLY A 36 -6.18 -20.98 13.82
N LYS A 37 -5.36 -21.62 12.96
CA LYS A 37 -3.90 -21.61 13.08
C LYS A 37 -3.28 -20.24 12.72
N ASP A 38 -3.87 -19.49 11.80
CA ASP A 38 -3.37 -18.23 11.32
C ASP A 38 -3.97 -17.02 12.05
N GLY A 39 -5.11 -17.20 12.73
CA GLY A 39 -5.81 -16.13 13.45
C GLY A 39 -4.94 -15.45 14.50
N GLN A 40 -4.19 -16.20 15.30
CA GLN A 40 -3.30 -15.63 16.32
C GLN A 40 -2.16 -14.81 15.69
N ARG A 41 -1.58 -15.33 14.59
CA ARG A 41 -0.53 -14.61 13.85
C ARG A 41 -1.07 -13.32 13.21
N PHE A 42 -2.27 -13.38 12.66
CA PHE A 42 -2.96 -12.22 12.10
C PHE A 42 -3.22 -11.14 13.17
N ILE A 43 -3.76 -11.51 14.33
CA ILE A 43 -3.98 -10.61 15.47
C ILE A 43 -2.65 -9.96 15.91
N SER A 44 -1.60 -10.75 16.09
CA SER A 44 -0.28 -10.25 16.50
C SER A 44 0.30 -9.28 15.49
N ALA A 45 0.12 -9.52 14.19
CA ALA A 45 0.59 -8.62 13.14
C ALA A 45 -0.18 -7.29 13.12
N ILE A 46 -1.50 -7.29 13.38
CA ILE A 46 -2.29 -6.05 13.49
C ILE A 46 -1.86 -5.25 14.72
N ILE A 47 -1.65 -5.91 15.86
CA ILE A 47 -1.16 -5.24 17.08
C ILE A 47 0.22 -4.62 16.82
N SER A 48 1.13 -5.34 16.15
CA SER A 48 2.44 -4.82 15.76
C SER A 48 2.30 -3.59 14.85
N ALA A 49 1.42 -3.64 13.84
CA ALA A 49 1.16 -2.50 12.96
C ALA A 49 0.64 -1.27 13.73
N THR A 50 -0.24 -1.48 14.71
CA THR A 50 -0.79 -0.41 15.55
C THR A 50 0.25 0.18 16.49
N ASN A 51 1.18 -0.63 17.00
CA ASN A 51 2.28 -0.16 17.85
C ASN A 51 3.34 0.61 17.03
N THR A 52 3.60 0.18 15.80
CA THR A 52 4.52 0.86 14.88
C THR A 52 3.96 2.21 14.41
N ASN A 53 2.65 2.29 14.17
CA ASN A 53 1.96 3.53 13.80
C ASN A 53 1.01 3.97 14.91
N THR A 54 1.51 4.76 15.85
CA THR A 54 0.74 5.23 17.02
C THR A 54 -0.50 6.05 16.64
N ALA A 55 -0.53 6.64 15.44
CA ALA A 55 -1.71 7.38 14.96
C ALA A 55 -2.94 6.47 14.75
N LEU A 56 -2.74 5.14 14.59
CA LEU A 56 -3.81 4.14 14.54
C LEU A 56 -4.49 3.92 15.89
N GLN A 57 -3.83 4.22 17.00
CA GLN A 57 -4.43 4.08 18.33
C GLN A 57 -5.64 5.00 18.54
N GLY A 58 -5.70 6.08 17.78
CA GLY A 58 -6.87 6.98 17.77
C GLY A 58 -8.01 6.54 16.85
N CYS A 59 -7.82 5.48 16.07
CA CYS A 59 -8.86 4.93 15.19
C CYS A 59 -9.77 3.98 15.96
N THR A 60 -11.00 3.79 15.46
CA THR A 60 -11.89 2.79 16.02
C THR A 60 -11.33 1.39 15.81
N PRO A 61 -11.29 0.51 16.82
CA PRO A 61 -10.76 -0.86 16.69
C PRO A 61 -11.46 -1.66 15.59
N GLN A 62 -12.75 -1.42 15.36
CA GLN A 62 -13.54 -2.05 14.32
C GLN A 62 -13.02 -1.67 12.91
N SER A 63 -12.66 -0.40 12.70
CA SER A 63 -12.12 0.05 11.40
C SER A 63 -10.76 -0.57 11.12
N ILE A 64 -9.92 -0.73 12.15
CA ILE A 64 -8.61 -1.39 12.04
C ILE A 64 -8.81 -2.85 11.62
N LEU A 65 -9.70 -3.58 12.30
CA LEU A 65 -10.00 -4.97 11.97
C LEU A 65 -10.56 -5.09 10.54
N SER A 66 -11.54 -4.24 10.18
CA SER A 66 -12.15 -4.28 8.84
C SER A 66 -11.12 -4.02 7.73
N ALA A 67 -10.25 -3.03 7.92
CA ALA A 67 -9.17 -2.74 6.97
C ALA A 67 -8.16 -3.90 6.87
N ALA A 68 -7.82 -4.55 8.00
CA ALA A 68 -6.92 -5.70 8.00
C ALA A 68 -7.55 -6.93 7.33
N LEU A 69 -8.85 -7.20 7.55
CA LEU A 69 -9.57 -8.30 6.90
C LEU A 69 -9.69 -8.10 5.38
N LEU A 70 -9.70 -6.86 4.89
CA LEU A 70 -9.62 -6.59 3.45
C LEU A 70 -8.28 -7.06 2.88
N GLY A 71 -7.17 -6.82 3.61
CA GLY A 71 -5.85 -7.37 3.24
C GLY A 71 -5.83 -8.90 3.25
N GLU A 72 -6.48 -9.52 4.23
CA GLU A 72 -6.61 -10.99 4.32
C GLU A 72 -7.42 -11.56 3.15
N SER A 73 -8.47 -10.89 2.70
CA SER A 73 -9.23 -11.33 1.50
C SER A 73 -8.36 -11.40 0.24
N LEU A 74 -7.28 -10.61 0.20
CA LEU A 74 -6.26 -10.64 -0.84
C LEU A 74 -5.11 -11.62 -0.49
N LYS A 75 -5.19 -12.34 0.62
CA LYS A 75 -4.12 -13.21 1.15
C LYS A 75 -2.79 -12.46 1.31
N LEU A 76 -2.85 -11.23 1.79
CA LEU A 76 -1.70 -10.39 2.10
C LEU A 76 -1.54 -10.25 3.61
N SER A 77 -0.30 -10.38 4.10
CA SER A 77 0.00 -10.22 5.52
C SER A 77 -0.10 -8.75 5.96
N PRO A 78 -0.70 -8.47 7.15
CA PRO A 78 -0.74 -7.13 7.73
C PRO A 78 0.60 -6.67 8.33
N SER A 79 1.66 -7.48 8.25
CA SER A 79 2.96 -7.15 8.80
C SER A 79 3.56 -5.90 8.13
N PRO A 80 3.85 -4.82 8.91
CA PRO A 80 4.40 -3.58 8.35
C PRO A 80 5.76 -3.78 7.66
N GLN A 81 6.56 -4.75 8.12
CA GLN A 81 7.88 -5.05 7.58
C GLN A 81 7.82 -5.57 6.13
N LEU A 82 6.75 -6.27 5.78
CA LEU A 82 6.54 -6.76 4.41
C LEU A 82 6.11 -5.65 3.45
N GLY A 83 5.37 -4.63 3.94
CA GLY A 83 4.93 -3.50 3.14
C GLY A 83 3.94 -3.87 2.04
N TYR A 84 3.17 -4.95 2.22
CA TYR A 84 2.18 -5.38 1.24
C TYR A 84 0.96 -4.46 1.24
N TYR A 85 0.55 -4.01 2.41
CA TYR A 85 -0.46 -2.98 2.58
C TYR A 85 -0.25 -2.23 3.90
N TYR A 86 -0.91 -1.11 4.02
CA TYR A 86 -0.83 -0.24 5.18
C TYR A 86 -2.22 0.03 5.73
N LEU A 87 -2.30 0.16 7.04
CA LEU A 87 -3.45 0.72 7.74
C LEU A 87 -3.20 2.21 7.90
N VAL A 88 -3.97 3.04 7.22
CA VAL A 88 -3.75 4.49 7.19
C VAL A 88 -4.85 5.19 7.98
N PRO A 89 -4.49 5.98 9.02
CA PRO A 89 -5.47 6.76 9.77
C PRO A 89 -6.11 7.84 8.88
N PHE A 90 -7.43 7.92 8.91
CA PHE A 90 -8.21 8.90 8.18
C PHE A 90 -9.27 9.51 9.08
N ASN A 91 -9.50 10.82 8.98
CA ASN A 91 -10.58 11.49 9.70
C ASN A 91 -11.80 11.56 8.78
N ASN A 92 -12.91 10.97 9.19
CA ASN A 92 -14.21 11.11 8.57
C ASN A 92 -15.17 11.91 9.48
N LYS A 93 -16.42 12.09 9.04
CA LYS A 93 -17.44 12.81 9.82
C LYS A 93 -17.78 12.13 11.16
N GLU A 94 -17.55 10.84 11.29
CA GLU A 94 -17.88 10.03 12.46
C GLU A 94 -16.69 9.85 13.42
N GLY A 95 -15.50 10.33 13.02
CA GLY A 95 -14.27 10.24 13.82
C GLY A 95 -13.08 9.69 13.04
N LYS A 96 -12.09 9.20 13.77
CA LYS A 96 -10.86 8.67 13.20
C LYS A 96 -11.00 7.18 12.90
N VAL A 97 -10.78 6.79 11.66
CA VAL A 97 -10.89 5.40 11.17
C VAL A 97 -9.61 4.96 10.48
N ALA A 98 -9.34 3.65 10.48
CA ALA A 98 -8.27 3.09 9.67
C ALA A 98 -8.81 2.71 8.28
N GLN A 99 -8.05 3.06 7.24
CA GLN A 99 -8.30 2.67 5.86
C GLN A 99 -7.22 1.71 5.37
N PHE A 100 -7.64 0.72 4.59
CA PHE A 100 -6.73 -0.15 3.86
C PHE A 100 -6.11 0.60 2.68
N GLN A 101 -4.79 0.53 2.56
CA GLN A 101 -4.05 1.04 1.42
C GLN A 101 -3.08 -0.02 0.92
N LEU A 102 -3.32 -0.53 -0.28
CA LEU A 102 -2.43 -1.51 -0.91
C LEU A 102 -1.08 -0.87 -1.24
N GLY A 103 0.00 -1.49 -0.80
CA GLY A 103 1.37 -1.06 -1.08
C GLY A 103 1.87 -1.60 -2.44
N TYR A 104 2.89 -0.99 -3.03
CA TYR A 104 3.44 -1.45 -4.32
C TYR A 104 3.97 -2.89 -4.23
N LYS A 105 4.54 -3.30 -3.10
CA LYS A 105 4.97 -4.69 -2.87
C LYS A 105 3.77 -5.66 -2.86
N GLY A 106 2.60 -5.20 -2.38
CA GLY A 106 1.36 -5.95 -2.45
C GLY A 106 0.88 -6.16 -3.88
N TYR A 107 0.90 -5.11 -4.72
CA TYR A 107 0.62 -5.24 -6.15
C TYR A 107 1.54 -6.25 -6.84
N ILE A 108 2.85 -6.20 -6.54
CA ILE A 108 3.82 -7.16 -7.08
C ILE A 108 3.48 -8.59 -6.63
N GLN A 109 3.13 -8.80 -5.36
CA GLN A 109 2.71 -10.12 -4.86
C GLN A 109 1.46 -10.65 -5.56
N LEU A 110 0.47 -9.79 -5.78
CA LEU A 110 -0.75 -10.17 -6.52
C LEU A 110 -0.42 -10.52 -7.98
N ALA A 111 0.42 -9.73 -8.63
CA ALA A 111 0.88 -9.99 -10.00
C ALA A 111 1.61 -11.34 -10.10
N LEU A 112 2.59 -11.60 -9.22
CA LEU A 112 3.35 -12.86 -9.21
C LEU A 112 2.44 -14.07 -8.98
N ARG A 113 1.51 -13.99 -8.01
CA ARG A 113 0.59 -15.09 -7.70
C ARG A 113 -0.46 -15.34 -8.77
N SER A 114 -0.77 -14.34 -9.61
CA SER A 114 -1.72 -14.54 -10.72
C SER A 114 -1.20 -15.50 -11.78
N GLY A 115 0.14 -15.69 -11.89
CA GLY A 115 0.78 -16.48 -12.94
C GLY A 115 0.63 -15.89 -14.35
N GLN A 116 0.06 -14.69 -14.48
CA GLN A 116 -0.21 -14.07 -15.78
C GLN A 116 0.92 -13.19 -16.29
N TYR A 117 1.85 -12.78 -15.43
CA TYR A 117 2.95 -11.90 -15.80
C TYR A 117 4.17 -12.70 -16.26
N LYS A 118 4.59 -12.49 -17.51
CA LYS A 118 5.82 -13.01 -18.10
C LYS A 118 7.02 -12.13 -17.77
N LYS A 119 6.82 -10.81 -17.81
CA LYS A 119 7.82 -9.79 -17.46
C LYS A 119 7.16 -8.66 -16.68
N LEU A 120 7.88 -8.11 -15.74
CA LEU A 120 7.53 -6.90 -15.01
C LEU A 120 8.85 -6.16 -14.71
N ASN A 121 8.98 -4.93 -15.20
CA ASN A 121 10.19 -4.14 -15.01
C ASN A 121 9.86 -2.68 -14.74
N VAL A 122 10.67 -2.06 -13.88
CA VAL A 122 10.64 -0.63 -13.59
C VAL A 122 12.08 -0.16 -13.45
N MET A 123 12.43 0.95 -14.12
CA MET A 123 13.77 1.50 -14.00
C MET A 123 13.80 3.02 -14.20
N ALA A 124 14.80 3.65 -13.57
CA ALA A 124 15.15 5.02 -13.86
C ALA A 124 15.91 5.10 -15.20
N ILE A 125 15.56 6.08 -16.01
CA ILE A 125 16.24 6.40 -17.25
C ILE A 125 17.18 7.59 -17.00
N LYS A 126 18.44 7.40 -17.34
CA LYS A 126 19.49 8.39 -17.14
C LYS A 126 19.65 9.31 -18.36
N GLU A 127 20.31 10.44 -18.15
CA GLU A 127 20.60 11.40 -19.21
C GLU A 127 21.37 10.73 -20.37
N GLY A 128 20.91 10.95 -21.60
CA GLY A 128 21.49 10.37 -22.82
C GLY A 128 21.01 8.95 -23.16
N GLU A 129 20.25 8.27 -22.30
CA GLU A 129 19.78 6.90 -22.57
C GLU A 129 18.51 6.83 -23.41
N LEU A 130 17.59 7.80 -23.29
CA LEU A 130 16.33 7.80 -24.03
C LEU A 130 16.59 8.29 -25.45
N GLU A 131 16.39 7.43 -26.46
CA GLU A 131 16.43 7.83 -27.86
C GLU A 131 15.08 8.37 -28.32
N TYR A 132 13.99 7.63 -28.04
CA TYR A 132 12.62 8.11 -28.26
C TYR A 132 11.59 7.35 -27.42
N PHE A 133 10.42 7.95 -27.25
CA PHE A 133 9.23 7.32 -26.73
C PHE A 133 8.02 7.77 -27.53
N ASP A 134 7.28 6.81 -28.09
CA ASP A 134 5.99 7.03 -28.74
C ASP A 134 4.86 6.62 -27.80
N PRO A 135 4.16 7.56 -27.17
CA PRO A 135 3.08 7.25 -26.24
C PRO A 135 1.83 6.67 -26.94
N LEU A 136 1.71 6.79 -28.26
CA LEU A 136 0.57 6.29 -29.02
C LEU A 136 0.68 4.78 -29.25
N ASN A 137 1.86 4.35 -29.68
CA ASN A 137 2.15 2.94 -29.95
C ASN A 137 2.82 2.24 -28.75
N GLU A 138 3.14 2.99 -27.69
CA GLU A 138 3.87 2.52 -26.50
C GLU A 138 5.26 1.96 -26.84
N ASP A 139 5.86 2.44 -27.95
CA ASP A 139 7.20 2.08 -28.36
C ASP A 139 8.24 2.98 -27.69
N ILE A 140 9.27 2.33 -27.16
CA ILE A 140 10.38 3.03 -26.51
C ILE A 140 11.70 2.44 -26.98
N LYS A 141 12.67 3.31 -27.23
CA LYS A 141 14.06 2.91 -27.49
C LYS A 141 14.99 3.57 -26.49
N ILE A 142 15.71 2.74 -25.78
CA ILE A 142 16.64 3.13 -24.73
C ILE A 142 18.00 2.53 -25.08
N ASN A 143 19.02 3.35 -25.10
CA ASN A 143 20.42 2.95 -25.28
C ASN A 143 21.13 3.03 -23.93
N MET A 144 21.16 1.93 -23.22
CA MET A 144 21.75 1.90 -21.86
C MET A 144 23.27 1.81 -21.92
N GLN A 145 23.92 2.68 -21.16
CA GLN A 145 25.37 2.66 -20.92
C GLN A 145 25.67 1.62 -19.82
N VAL A 146 25.68 0.33 -20.21
CA VAL A 146 25.80 -0.78 -19.23
C VAL A 146 27.23 -1.24 -18.96
N GLU A 147 28.22 -0.71 -19.67
CA GLU A 147 29.63 -1.12 -19.49
C GLU A 147 30.21 -0.63 -18.15
N ASP A 148 29.72 0.50 -17.64
CA ASP A 148 30.09 1.06 -16.34
C ASP A 148 28.85 1.48 -15.54
N TRP A 149 28.40 0.61 -14.66
CA TRP A 149 27.23 0.86 -13.83
C TRP A 149 27.41 2.00 -12.84
N ASP A 150 28.60 2.18 -12.29
CA ASP A 150 28.87 3.25 -11.33
C ASP A 150 28.84 4.61 -12.02
N ALA A 151 29.44 4.73 -13.21
CA ALA A 151 29.33 5.92 -14.03
C ALA A 151 27.88 6.21 -14.44
N ARG A 152 27.13 5.17 -14.82
CA ARG A 152 25.69 5.32 -15.13
C ARG A 152 24.89 5.83 -13.94
N GLU A 153 25.10 5.29 -12.74
CA GLU A 153 24.36 5.72 -11.55
C GLU A 153 24.66 7.17 -11.17
N ALA A 154 25.84 7.69 -11.51
CA ALA A 154 26.20 9.09 -11.31
C ALA A 154 25.47 10.06 -12.25
N LEU A 155 24.93 9.58 -13.39
CA LEU A 155 24.19 10.42 -14.33
C LEU A 155 22.85 10.87 -13.75
N PRO A 156 22.38 12.09 -14.11
CA PRO A 156 21.06 12.57 -13.72
C PRO A 156 19.95 11.65 -14.21
N THR A 157 18.96 11.37 -13.35
CA THR A 157 17.73 10.70 -13.76
C THR A 157 16.83 11.69 -14.50
N VAL A 158 16.46 11.39 -15.74
CA VAL A 158 15.61 12.23 -16.60
C VAL A 158 14.17 11.73 -16.67
N GLY A 159 13.92 10.48 -16.31
CA GLY A 159 12.59 9.91 -16.28
C GLY A 159 12.56 8.50 -15.72
N TYR A 160 11.39 7.89 -15.80
CA TYR A 160 11.11 6.56 -15.27
C TYR A 160 10.34 5.75 -16.31
N TYR A 161 10.74 4.52 -16.46
CA TYR A 161 10.14 3.54 -17.35
C TYR A 161 9.52 2.42 -16.56
N ALA A 162 8.30 2.04 -16.93
CA ALA A 162 7.61 0.86 -16.40
C ALA A 162 7.10 0.01 -17.57
N PHE A 163 7.25 -1.29 -17.46
CA PHE A 163 6.88 -2.25 -18.49
C PHE A 163 6.32 -3.52 -17.86
N PHE A 164 5.31 -4.09 -18.51
CA PHE A 164 4.93 -5.47 -18.27
C PHE A 164 4.52 -6.19 -19.56
N GLU A 165 4.68 -7.50 -19.54
CA GLU A 165 4.23 -8.43 -20.57
C GLU A 165 3.49 -9.59 -19.89
N LEU A 166 2.29 -9.89 -20.36
CA LEU A 166 1.50 -11.02 -19.90
C LEU A 166 1.83 -12.28 -20.71
N THR A 167 1.46 -13.44 -20.17
CA THR A 167 1.68 -14.75 -20.82
C THR A 167 0.92 -14.91 -22.13
N ASN A 168 -0.17 -14.16 -22.32
CA ASN A 168 -0.94 -14.11 -23.57
C ASN A 168 -0.36 -13.17 -24.64
N GLY A 169 0.81 -12.55 -24.36
CA GLY A 169 1.46 -11.61 -25.28
C GLY A 169 1.02 -10.16 -25.15
N PHE A 170 0.01 -9.85 -24.31
CA PHE A 170 -0.33 -8.44 -24.06
C PHE A 170 0.84 -7.76 -23.34
N ARG A 171 1.21 -6.59 -23.84
CA ARG A 171 2.28 -5.79 -23.25
C ARG A 171 1.86 -4.34 -23.11
N LYS A 172 2.42 -3.67 -22.11
CA LYS A 172 2.24 -2.24 -21.90
C LYS A 172 3.55 -1.61 -21.45
N ALA A 173 3.88 -0.48 -22.07
CA ALA A 173 5.01 0.35 -21.69
C ALA A 173 4.53 1.74 -21.30
N LEU A 174 5.19 2.32 -20.31
CA LEU A 174 4.94 3.68 -19.86
C LEU A 174 6.29 4.34 -19.58
N TYR A 175 6.48 5.54 -20.10
CA TYR A 175 7.58 6.41 -19.74
C TYR A 175 7.02 7.75 -19.26
N TRP A 176 7.51 8.22 -18.14
CA TRP A 176 7.25 9.58 -17.65
C TRP A 176 8.57 10.28 -17.42
N SER A 177 8.71 11.50 -17.96
CA SER A 177 9.83 12.35 -17.62
C SER A 177 9.77 12.74 -16.14
N LYS A 178 10.91 13.10 -15.56
CA LYS A 178 10.98 13.59 -14.18
C LYS A 178 10.03 14.78 -13.95
N ALA A 179 9.94 15.70 -14.92
CA ALA A 179 9.02 16.84 -14.85
C ALA A 179 7.56 16.42 -14.82
N GLN A 180 7.14 15.38 -15.59
CA GLN A 180 5.79 14.82 -15.52
C GLN A 180 5.52 14.17 -14.17
N MET A 181 6.48 13.43 -13.60
CA MET A 181 6.38 12.83 -12.28
C MET A 181 6.23 13.90 -11.19
N GLU A 182 7.02 14.96 -11.23
CA GLU A 182 6.93 16.09 -10.29
C GLU A 182 5.58 16.81 -10.39
N SER A 183 5.10 17.06 -11.61
CA SER A 183 3.76 17.63 -11.84
C SER A 183 2.65 16.76 -11.27
N HIS A 184 2.76 15.43 -11.44
CA HIS A 184 1.84 14.47 -10.85
C HIS A 184 1.89 14.51 -9.32
N ALA A 185 3.08 14.54 -8.74
CA ALA A 185 3.26 14.64 -7.29
C ALA A 185 2.65 15.92 -6.72
N LEU A 186 2.84 17.07 -7.36
CA LEU A 186 2.24 18.35 -6.98
C LEU A 186 0.71 18.30 -7.01
N LYS A 187 0.14 17.57 -7.97
CA LYS A 187 -1.32 17.45 -8.11
C LYS A 187 -1.95 16.50 -7.11
N TYR A 188 -1.32 15.35 -6.86
CA TYR A 188 -1.96 14.23 -6.17
C TYR A 188 -1.34 13.88 -4.81
N SER A 189 -0.17 14.42 -4.45
CA SER A 189 0.47 14.20 -3.15
C SER A 189 0.35 15.42 -2.25
N PRO A 190 -0.57 15.43 -1.27
CA PRO A 190 -0.71 16.57 -0.35
C PRO A 190 0.57 16.85 0.44
N GLY A 191 1.32 15.81 0.85
CA GLY A 191 2.59 15.94 1.57
C GLY A 191 3.66 16.63 0.73
N TYR A 192 3.82 16.23 -0.51
CA TYR A 192 4.77 16.85 -1.46
C TYR A 192 4.39 18.31 -1.75
N LYS A 193 3.10 18.57 -2.02
CA LYS A 193 2.57 19.93 -2.25
C LYS A 193 2.79 20.84 -1.05
N ALA A 194 2.58 20.34 0.16
CA ALA A 194 2.70 21.11 1.39
C ALA A 194 4.15 21.34 1.82
N LYS A 195 5.13 20.67 1.21
CA LYS A 195 6.56 20.66 1.61
C LYS A 195 6.74 20.38 3.11
N LYS A 196 5.87 19.53 3.67
CA LYS A 196 5.88 19.17 5.10
C LYS A 196 6.11 17.67 5.27
N GLY A 197 7.13 17.35 6.04
CA GLY A 197 7.51 15.97 6.33
C GLY A 197 8.22 15.30 5.16
N TYR A 198 8.57 14.03 5.38
CA TYR A 198 9.25 13.21 4.37
C TYR A 198 8.23 12.64 3.38
N THR A 199 8.48 12.79 2.09
CA THR A 199 7.70 12.14 1.03
C THR A 199 8.60 11.29 0.15
N PHE A 200 8.05 10.19 -0.42
CA PHE A 200 8.79 9.33 -1.35
C PHE A 200 9.16 10.03 -2.68
N TRP A 201 8.62 11.21 -2.93
CA TRP A 201 8.90 12.02 -4.12
C TRP A 201 10.17 12.86 -4.01
N GLU A 202 10.78 12.92 -2.82
CA GLU A 202 11.97 13.73 -2.53
C GLU A 202 13.28 12.92 -2.56
N LYS A 203 13.21 11.64 -2.96
CA LYS A 203 14.37 10.74 -3.10
C LYS A 203 14.92 10.72 -4.50
#